data_1b5dc393a04bdbb04f9209b19db7036f
#
_entry.id   1b5dc393a04bdbb04f9209b19db7036f
#
_cell.length_a   1.000
_cell.length_b   1.000
_cell.length_c   1.000
_cell.angle_alpha   90.00
_cell.angle_beta   90.00
_cell.angle_gamma   90.00
#
_symmetry.space_group_name_H-M   'P 1'
#
loop_
_entity.id
_entity.type
_entity.pdbx_description
1 polymer ?
#
loop_
_entity_poly.entity_id
_entity_poly.type
_entity_poly.pdbx_seq_one_letter_code
_entity_poly.pdbx_strand_id
1 'polypeptide(L)' 'MHLVTAESCTGGWIAKCCTDVPGSSAWFDCGYVTYSDAAKVRDLGVDAKTIETQGAVSSPTVEEMAIGALRLTEADI' A
#
# COMPACT_ATOMS: atom_id res chain seq x y z
N MET A 1 7.47 0.96 16.71
CA MET A 1 7.47 0.87 15.24
C MET A 1 6.12 0.39 14.75
N HIS A 2 5.58 1.04 13.73
CA HIS A 2 4.28 0.70 13.17
C HIS A 2 4.40 0.43 11.67
N LEU A 3 3.65 -0.55 11.20
CA LEU A 3 3.64 -1.02 9.82
C LEU A 3 2.34 -0.63 9.11
N VAL A 4 2.47 -0.13 7.90
CA VAL A 4 1.35 0.05 6.97
C VAL A 4 1.58 -0.83 5.74
N THR A 5 0.52 -1.34 5.15
CA THR A 5 0.61 -2.09 3.91
C THR A 5 -0.10 -1.35 2.78
N ALA A 6 0.40 -1.52 1.57
CA ALA A 6 -0.24 -1.04 0.36
C ALA A 6 -0.19 -2.18 -0.65
N GLU A 7 -1.34 -2.66 -1.06
CA GLU A 7 -1.42 -3.84 -1.92
C GLU A 7 -2.49 -3.69 -2.98
N SER A 8 -2.37 -4.46 -4.04
CA SER A 8 -3.27 -4.44 -5.18
C SER A 8 -3.71 -5.86 -5.54
N CYS A 9 -2.88 -6.59 -6.27
CA CYS A 9 -3.23 -7.92 -6.80
C CYS A 9 -3.63 -8.92 -5.71
N THR A 10 -3.10 -8.81 -4.52
CA THR A 10 -3.37 -9.68 -3.39
C THR A 10 -4.72 -9.41 -2.71
N GLY A 11 -5.37 -8.27 -3.04
CA GLY A 11 -6.72 -7.96 -2.58
C GLY A 11 -6.90 -7.78 -1.08
N GLY A 12 -5.81 -7.53 -0.34
CA GLY A 12 -5.84 -7.37 1.11
C GLY A 12 -5.21 -8.52 1.87
N TRP A 13 -4.63 -9.49 1.19
CA TRP A 13 -4.08 -10.67 1.84
C TRP A 13 -2.85 -10.36 2.69
N ILE A 14 -2.03 -9.39 2.29
CA ILE A 14 -0.86 -9.01 3.10
C ILE A 14 -1.31 -8.48 4.46
N ALA A 15 -2.29 -7.57 4.47
CA ALA A 15 -2.86 -7.05 5.71
C ALA A 15 -3.49 -8.17 6.54
N LYS A 16 -4.20 -9.10 5.91
CA LYS A 16 -4.79 -10.26 6.56
C LYS A 16 -3.72 -11.11 7.26
N CYS A 17 -2.62 -11.38 6.59
CA CYS A 17 -1.51 -12.15 7.18
C CYS A 17 -0.92 -11.43 8.40
N CYS A 18 -0.80 -10.11 8.34
CA CYS A 18 -0.31 -9.33 9.48
C CYS A 18 -1.26 -9.44 10.66
N THR A 19 -2.56 -9.28 10.43
CA THR A 19 -3.56 -9.29 11.50
C THR A 19 -3.81 -10.67 12.08
N ASP A 20 -3.41 -11.73 11.39
CA ASP A 20 -3.49 -13.09 11.91
C ASP A 20 -2.48 -13.36 13.02
N VAL A 21 -1.44 -12.55 13.10
CA VAL A 21 -0.40 -12.71 14.13
C VAL A 21 -0.92 -12.18 15.48
N PRO A 22 -0.90 -13.00 16.55
CA PRO A 22 -1.32 -12.53 17.87
C PRO A 22 -0.48 -11.32 18.31
N GLY A 23 -1.14 -10.30 18.83
CA GLY A 23 -0.47 -9.07 19.27
C GLY A 23 -0.18 -8.08 18.18
N SER A 24 -0.66 -8.32 16.95
CA SER A 24 -0.39 -7.44 15.81
C SER A 24 -0.90 -6.01 16.00
N SER A 25 -1.91 -5.80 16.87
CA SER A 25 -2.40 -4.45 17.14
C SER A 25 -1.34 -3.52 17.74
N ALA A 26 -0.27 -4.08 18.26
CA ALA A 26 0.82 -3.28 18.81
C ALA A 26 1.73 -2.70 17.73
N TRP A 27 1.71 -3.25 16.52
CA TRP A 27 2.63 -2.81 15.45
C TRP A 27 1.98 -2.63 14.08
N PHE A 28 0.80 -3.17 13.84
CA PHE A 28 0.11 -2.99 12.56
C PHE A 28 -0.83 -1.80 12.64
N ASP A 29 -0.65 -0.80 11.77
CA ASP A 29 -1.50 0.39 11.75
C ASP A 29 -2.73 0.15 10.85
N CYS A 30 -2.50 0.09 9.55
CA CYS A 30 -3.59 -0.11 8.58
C CYS A 30 -3.04 -0.64 7.27
N GLY A 31 -3.97 -1.00 6.38
CA GLY A 31 -3.63 -1.43 5.04
C GLY A 31 -4.48 -0.72 4.00
N TYR A 32 -3.87 -0.38 2.88
CA TYR A 32 -4.56 0.19 1.73
C TYR A 32 -4.65 -0.87 0.64
N VAL A 33 -5.86 -1.14 0.18
CA VAL A 33 -6.09 -2.03 -0.95
C VAL A 33 -6.53 -1.17 -2.12
N THR A 34 -5.58 -0.80 -2.97
CA THR A 34 -5.84 0.05 -4.13
C THR A 34 -5.75 -0.80 -5.39
N TYR A 35 -6.81 -1.55 -5.65
CA TYR A 35 -6.84 -2.56 -6.69
C TYR A 35 -6.79 -1.94 -8.09
N SER A 36 -7.60 -0.91 -8.32
CA SER A 36 -7.66 -0.23 -9.62
C SER A 36 -6.54 0.81 -9.76
N ASP A 37 -6.23 1.17 -11.00
CA ASP A 37 -5.29 2.25 -11.29
C ASP A 37 -5.81 3.58 -10.72
N ALA A 38 -7.10 3.83 -10.86
CA ALA A 38 -7.72 5.04 -10.32
C ALA A 38 -7.57 5.12 -8.80
N ALA A 39 -7.73 4.00 -8.09
CA ALA A 39 -7.57 3.96 -6.65
C ALA A 39 -6.11 4.25 -6.23
N LYS A 40 -5.14 3.73 -6.98
CA LYS A 40 -3.73 4.00 -6.72
C LYS A 40 -3.43 5.50 -6.78
N VAL A 41 -3.95 6.16 -7.80
CA VAL A 41 -3.77 7.61 -7.98
C VAL A 41 -4.52 8.39 -6.91
N ARG A 42 -5.79 8.08 -6.73
CA ARG A 42 -6.68 8.81 -5.82
C ARG A 42 -6.26 8.69 -4.35
N ASP A 43 -5.99 7.46 -3.91
CA ASP A 43 -5.80 7.19 -2.49
C ASP A 43 -4.33 7.26 -2.06
N LEU A 44 -3.41 6.79 -2.89
CA LEU A 44 -1.99 6.75 -2.54
C LEU A 44 -1.14 7.80 -3.26
N GLY A 45 -1.75 8.59 -4.13
CA GLY A 45 -1.03 9.65 -4.84
C GLY A 45 -0.01 9.13 -5.85
N VAL A 46 -0.22 7.92 -6.38
CA VAL A 46 0.63 7.40 -7.44
C VAL A 46 0.47 8.28 -8.67
N ASP A 47 1.57 8.62 -9.33
CA ASP A 47 1.55 9.41 -10.55
C ASP A 47 0.92 8.58 -11.67
N ALA A 48 -0.15 9.10 -12.27
CA ALA A 48 -0.82 8.43 -13.39
C ALA A 48 0.16 8.14 -14.54
N LYS A 49 1.15 9.00 -14.73
CA LYS A 49 2.16 8.83 -15.76
C LYS A 49 3.06 7.63 -15.50
N THR A 50 3.35 7.34 -14.23
CA THR A 50 4.13 6.16 -13.85
C THR A 50 3.39 4.89 -14.25
N ILE A 51 2.09 4.84 -13.97
CA ILE A 51 1.26 3.68 -14.36
C ILE A 51 1.20 3.55 -15.88
N GLU A 52 1.03 4.66 -16.57
CA GLU A 52 0.92 4.69 -18.04
C GLU A 52 2.20 4.20 -18.71
N THR A 53 3.36 4.62 -18.23
CA THR A 53 4.65 4.34 -18.86
C THR A 53 5.32 3.06 -18.36
N GLN A 54 5.15 2.72 -17.08
CA GLN A 54 5.82 1.61 -16.44
C GLN A 54 4.89 0.42 -16.14
N GLY A 55 3.58 0.67 -16.13
CA GLY A 55 2.59 -0.34 -15.80
C GLY A 55 2.21 -0.34 -14.31
N ALA A 56 1.01 -0.83 -14.04
CA ALA A 56 0.49 -0.91 -12.67
C ALA A 56 1.30 -1.90 -11.81
N VAL A 57 1.80 -2.96 -12.43
CA VAL A 57 2.61 -3.99 -11.76
C VAL A 57 4.07 -3.74 -12.14
N SER A 58 4.72 -2.85 -11.42
CA SER A 58 6.10 -2.46 -11.68
C SER A 58 6.75 -1.91 -10.43
N SER A 59 8.07 -1.94 -10.37
CA SER A 59 8.81 -1.39 -9.24
C SER A 59 8.54 0.09 -9.01
N PRO A 60 8.52 0.96 -10.02
CA PRO A 60 8.21 2.37 -9.81
C PRO A 60 6.82 2.58 -9.20
N THR A 61 5.80 1.86 -9.68
CA THR A 61 4.45 1.98 -9.15
C THR A 61 4.37 1.50 -7.70
N VAL A 62 5.00 0.38 -7.38
CA VAL A 62 5.03 -0.17 -6.02
C VAL A 62 5.73 0.78 -5.06
N GLU A 63 6.83 1.39 -5.48
CA GLU A 63 7.54 2.36 -4.66
C GLU A 63 6.67 3.59 -4.35
N GLU A 64 5.97 4.09 -5.35
CA GLU A 64 5.07 5.23 -5.15
C GLU A 64 3.89 4.88 -4.25
N MET A 65 3.37 3.66 -4.35
CA MET A 65 2.32 3.17 -3.46
C MET A 65 2.80 3.16 -2.00
N ALA A 66 3.98 2.62 -1.77
CA ALA A 66 4.56 2.55 -0.42
C ALA A 66 4.82 3.93 0.16
N ILE A 67 5.37 4.83 -0.63
CA ILE A 67 5.62 6.21 -0.21
C ILE A 67 4.30 6.91 0.14
N GLY A 68 3.28 6.72 -0.69
CA GLY A 68 1.94 7.29 -0.45
C GLY A 68 1.33 6.79 0.85
N ALA A 69 1.43 5.49 1.12
CA ALA A 69 0.92 4.89 2.35
C ALA A 69 1.64 5.46 3.58
N LEU A 70 2.95 5.61 3.51
CA LEU A 70 3.72 6.19 4.61
C LEU A 70 3.36 7.65 4.86
N ARG A 71 3.07 8.42 3.82
CA ARG A 71 2.67 9.83 3.96
C ARG A 71 1.32 10.00 4.63
N LEU A 72 0.42 9.05 4.44
CA LEU A 72 -0.95 9.13 4.95
C LEU A 72 -1.07 8.60 6.38
N THR A 73 -0.03 7.98 6.90
CA THR A 73 -0.05 7.33 8.21
C THR A 73 1.13 7.82 9.05
N GLU A 74 1.12 7.43 10.33
CA GLU A 74 2.27 7.62 11.22
C GLU A 74 3.14 6.37 11.28
N ALA A 75 2.94 5.44 10.35
CA ALA A 75 3.74 4.22 10.28
C ALA A 75 5.18 4.52 9.87
N ASP A 76 6.09 3.65 10.30
CA ASP A 76 7.51 3.75 10.01
C ASP A 76 7.91 2.91 8.80
N ILE A 77 7.16 1.88 8.55
CA ILE A 77 7.41 0.91 7.47
C ILE A 77 6.13 0.62 6.74
#